data_fd1641e1dda01190675279a62747d020
#
_entry.id   fd1641e1dda01190675279a62747d020
#
_cell.length_a   1.000
_cell.length_b   1.000
_cell.length_c   1.000
_cell.angle_alpha   90.00
_cell.angle_beta   90.00
_cell.angle_gamma   90.00
#
_symmetry.space_group_name_H-M   'P 1'
#
loop_
_entity.id
_entity.type
_entity.pdbx_description
1 polymer ?
#
loop_
_entity_poly.entity_id
_entity_poly.type
_entity_poly.pdbx_seq_one_letter_code
_entity_poly.pdbx_strand_id
1 'polypeptide(L)'
;RFFCFFMNDMKINDLIFKELLKRGYSLSGSTRIWNIADSKLWYLTTEQAQAYLDLEKAKDYSKQMFDVEIDLLSKFMPEISERVLNGSAVNIIDIGCGDGKKAVVPIEILSKMTKVRYCPIDISSYMVTEAIRKISKLNKGEVVNFRWNISDFDNLENVSSLLRDKEFRQNFLLFLGSTVSNFEIHEVMYEVVEAMSRGEDYLLLGVALSNKKASELIKSYKTKLTDDFLSLILLQLCFKKDEIEMGVRYENSRIEVYYEIKKDKNFSL
;
A
#
# COMPACT_ATOMS: atom_id res chain seq x y z
N ARG A 1 -11.35 44.25 -11.96
CA ARG A 1 -12.74 43.87 -11.57
C ARG A 1 -13.07 42.54 -12.22
N PHE A 2 -12.99 41.52 -11.44
CA PHE A 2 -13.98 40.49 -11.06
C PHE A 2 -14.95 40.03 -12.15
N PHE A 3 -14.86 38.74 -12.49
CA PHE A 3 -16.03 37.85 -12.44
C PHE A 3 -15.56 36.41 -12.30
N CYS A 4 -15.46 35.96 -11.06
CA CYS A 4 -15.54 34.56 -10.69
C CYS A 4 -16.99 34.33 -10.29
N PHE A 5 -17.77 33.58 -11.05
CA PHE A 5 -19.10 33.18 -10.66
C PHE A 5 -19.35 31.69 -10.98
N PHE A 6 -19.56 30.92 -9.92
CA PHE A 6 -20.28 29.65 -9.86
C PHE A 6 -19.80 28.50 -10.78
N MET A 7 -18.74 27.90 -10.39
CA MET A 7 -18.60 26.44 -10.51
C MET A 7 -18.41 25.89 -9.09
N ASN A 8 -19.16 24.82 -8.75
CA ASN A 8 -19.09 24.10 -7.48
C ASN A 8 -17.65 24.08 -6.99
N ASP A 9 -17.44 24.56 -5.75
CA ASP A 9 -16.16 24.60 -5.04
C ASP A 9 -15.62 23.18 -4.80
N MET A 10 -15.09 22.53 -5.83
CA MET A 10 -14.17 21.42 -5.63
C MET A 10 -12.85 22.04 -5.16
N LYS A 11 -12.63 22.06 -3.87
CA LYS A 11 -11.33 22.45 -3.30
C LYS A 11 -10.25 21.48 -3.80
N ILE A 12 -9.16 22.04 -4.32
CA ILE A 12 -7.94 21.29 -4.61
C ILE A 12 -7.49 20.57 -3.34
N ASN A 13 -7.11 19.32 -3.46
CA ASN A 13 -6.52 18.60 -2.34
C ASN A 13 -5.11 19.13 -2.09
N ASP A 14 -4.98 19.95 -1.05
CA ASP A 14 -3.72 20.62 -0.68
C ASP A 14 -2.56 19.64 -0.41
N LEU A 15 -2.84 18.45 0.10
CA LEU A 15 -1.81 17.45 0.39
C LEU A 15 -1.21 16.90 -0.90
N ILE A 16 -2.06 16.51 -1.84
CA ILE A 16 -1.63 16.02 -3.16
C ILE A 16 -0.86 17.11 -3.89
N PHE A 17 -1.41 18.32 -3.91
CA PHE A 17 -0.80 19.44 -4.60
C PHE A 17 0.59 19.82 -4.05
N LYS A 18 0.72 19.92 -2.73
CA LYS A 18 2.01 20.20 -2.07
C LYS A 18 3.04 19.11 -2.34
N GLU A 19 2.63 17.86 -2.32
CA GLU A 19 3.54 16.75 -2.60
C GLU A 19 4.01 16.76 -4.07
N LEU A 20 3.14 17.04 -5.02
CA LEU A 20 3.53 17.21 -6.42
C LEU A 20 4.49 18.38 -6.63
N LEU A 21 4.26 19.52 -5.96
CA LEU A 21 5.18 20.66 -6.01
C LEU A 21 6.54 20.31 -5.41
N LYS A 22 6.57 19.62 -4.28
CA LYS A 22 7.81 19.18 -3.61
C LYS A 22 8.63 18.26 -4.50
N ARG A 23 7.99 17.31 -5.20
CA ARG A 23 8.65 16.38 -6.11
C ARG A 23 9.20 17.06 -7.35
N GLY A 24 8.50 18.08 -7.84
CA GLY A 24 8.82 18.71 -9.11
C GLY A 24 8.53 17.81 -10.31
N TYR A 25 9.04 18.19 -11.47
CA TYR A 25 8.90 17.44 -12.71
C TYR A 25 10.25 17.31 -13.44
N SER A 26 10.38 16.27 -14.23
CA SER A 26 11.44 16.13 -15.25
C SER A 26 10.93 16.59 -16.62
N LEU A 27 11.84 16.79 -17.56
CA LEU A 27 11.52 17.13 -18.95
C LEU A 27 11.89 15.99 -19.89
N SER A 28 10.96 15.65 -20.78
CA SER A 28 11.23 14.82 -21.94
C SER A 28 10.85 15.63 -23.20
N GLY A 29 11.86 16.21 -23.84
CA GLY A 29 11.62 17.24 -24.85
C GLY A 29 10.91 18.46 -24.23
N SER A 30 9.75 18.81 -24.74
CA SER A 30 8.89 19.87 -24.20
C SER A 30 7.85 19.38 -23.18
N THR A 31 7.76 18.06 -22.96
CA THR A 31 6.75 17.47 -22.06
C THR A 31 7.25 17.44 -20.62
N ARG A 32 6.42 17.95 -19.71
CA ARG A 32 6.65 17.86 -18.26
C ARG A 32 6.15 16.52 -17.75
N ILE A 33 6.98 15.81 -17.00
CA ILE A 33 6.67 14.49 -16.45
C ILE A 33 6.80 14.53 -14.93
N TRP A 34 5.69 14.31 -14.22
CA TRP A 34 5.68 14.05 -12.79
C TRP A 34 5.71 12.55 -12.56
N ASN A 35 6.80 12.06 -11.96
CA ASN A 35 6.85 10.68 -11.51
C ASN A 35 6.24 10.60 -10.10
N ILE A 36 5.08 9.95 -10.00
CA ILE A 36 4.32 9.76 -8.77
C ILE A 36 4.07 8.28 -8.51
N ALA A 37 4.97 7.42 -8.98
CA ALA A 37 4.82 5.97 -8.91
C ALA A 37 4.85 5.43 -7.47
N ASP A 38 5.44 6.16 -6.51
CA ASP A 38 5.40 5.71 -5.12
C ASP A 38 3.98 5.72 -4.55
N SER A 39 3.70 4.75 -3.71
CA SER A 39 2.36 4.47 -3.23
C SER A 39 1.74 5.55 -2.34
N LYS A 40 2.55 6.47 -1.80
CA LYS A 40 2.10 7.48 -0.84
C LYS A 40 0.94 8.33 -1.36
N LEU A 41 1.05 8.81 -2.61
CA LEU A 41 0.04 9.69 -3.20
C LEU A 41 -1.27 8.98 -3.54
N TRP A 42 -1.27 7.65 -3.67
CA TRP A 42 -2.45 6.88 -4.10
C TRP A 42 -3.43 6.56 -2.98
N TYR A 43 -3.02 6.73 -1.71
CA TYR A 43 -3.78 6.30 -0.53
C TYR A 43 -3.99 7.40 0.52
N LEU A 44 -3.72 8.67 0.18
CA LEU A 44 -3.78 9.79 1.14
C LEU A 44 -5.20 10.13 1.60
N THR A 45 -6.20 9.89 0.75
CA THR A 45 -7.60 10.22 1.08
C THR A 45 -8.44 8.97 1.28
N THR A 46 -9.54 9.13 2.01
CA THR A 46 -10.51 8.05 2.24
C THR A 46 -11.10 7.54 0.93
N GLU A 47 -11.38 8.43 -0.03
CA GLU A 47 -11.91 8.07 -1.33
C GLU A 47 -10.93 7.21 -2.13
N GLN A 48 -9.63 7.55 -2.10
CA GLN A 48 -8.59 6.76 -2.74
C GLN A 48 -8.48 5.37 -2.10
N ALA A 49 -8.42 5.32 -0.77
CA ALA A 49 -8.35 4.07 -0.03
C ALA A 49 -9.58 3.18 -0.29
N GLN A 50 -10.79 3.76 -0.34
CA GLN A 50 -12.00 3.02 -0.66
C GLN A 50 -12.01 2.51 -2.11
N ALA A 51 -11.59 3.34 -3.06
CA ALA A 51 -11.51 2.93 -4.48
C ALA A 51 -10.52 1.76 -4.68
N TYR A 52 -9.40 1.75 -3.94
CA TYR A 52 -8.51 0.60 -3.93
C TYR A 52 -9.17 -0.66 -3.38
N LEU A 53 -9.89 -0.56 -2.25
CA LEU A 53 -10.63 -1.70 -1.69
C LEU A 53 -11.71 -2.22 -2.62
N ASP A 54 -12.33 -1.36 -3.42
CA ASP A 54 -13.32 -1.76 -4.41
C ASP A 54 -12.67 -2.43 -5.63
N LEU A 55 -11.49 -1.96 -6.05
CA LEU A 55 -10.65 -2.64 -7.04
C LEU A 55 -10.24 -4.05 -6.55
N GLU A 56 -9.80 -4.16 -5.29
CA GLU A 56 -9.39 -5.44 -4.68
C GLU A 56 -10.55 -6.46 -4.63
N LYS A 57 -11.80 -6.01 -4.43
CA LYS A 57 -13.00 -6.87 -4.44
C LYS A 57 -13.46 -7.28 -5.83
N ALA A 58 -12.97 -6.63 -6.89
CA ALA A 58 -13.36 -6.98 -8.26
C ALA A 58 -12.96 -8.42 -8.58
N LYS A 59 -13.89 -9.21 -9.13
CA LYS A 59 -13.75 -10.67 -9.29
C LYS A 59 -12.45 -11.10 -9.97
N ASP A 60 -12.02 -10.36 -10.99
CA ASP A 60 -10.83 -10.73 -11.75
C ASP A 60 -9.55 -10.42 -10.97
N TYR A 61 -9.52 -9.32 -10.23
CA TYR A 61 -8.38 -8.94 -9.39
C TYR A 61 -8.30 -9.85 -8.15
N SER A 62 -9.42 -10.05 -7.45
CA SER A 62 -9.49 -10.90 -6.26
C SER A 62 -8.99 -12.32 -6.55
N LYS A 63 -9.52 -12.98 -7.57
CA LYS A 63 -9.14 -14.35 -7.93
C LYS A 63 -7.69 -14.50 -8.36
N GLN A 64 -7.09 -13.49 -8.96
CA GLN A 64 -5.73 -13.59 -9.49
C GLN A 64 -4.65 -13.20 -8.47
N MET A 65 -4.99 -12.38 -7.51
CA MET A 65 -4.03 -11.79 -6.56
C MET A 65 -4.39 -12.11 -5.11
N PHE A 66 -5.55 -11.68 -4.66
CA PHE A 66 -5.93 -11.73 -3.26
C PHE A 66 -6.21 -13.16 -2.77
N ASP A 67 -7.10 -13.88 -3.46
CA ASP A 67 -7.52 -15.22 -3.04
C ASP A 67 -6.35 -16.20 -3.09
N VAL A 68 -5.49 -16.10 -4.11
CA VAL A 68 -4.28 -16.93 -4.24
C VAL A 68 -3.33 -16.72 -3.06
N GLU A 69 -3.10 -15.47 -2.65
CA GLU A 69 -2.22 -15.19 -1.52
C GLU A 69 -2.81 -15.70 -0.20
N ILE A 70 -4.12 -15.54 0.03
CA ILE A 70 -4.81 -16.10 1.20
C ILE A 70 -4.73 -17.63 1.22
N ASP A 71 -4.90 -18.29 0.09
CA ASP A 71 -4.79 -19.75 -0.02
C ASP A 71 -3.37 -20.23 0.29
N LEU A 72 -2.34 -19.52 -0.22
CA LEU A 72 -0.95 -19.81 0.11
C LEU A 72 -0.64 -19.60 1.59
N LEU A 73 -1.10 -18.49 2.17
CA LEU A 73 -0.96 -18.22 3.60
C LEU A 73 -1.64 -19.34 4.41
N SER A 74 -2.88 -19.69 4.09
CA SER A 74 -3.64 -20.72 4.80
C SER A 74 -2.95 -22.10 4.75
N LYS A 75 -2.33 -22.40 3.61
CA LYS A 75 -1.66 -23.69 3.39
C LYS A 75 -0.30 -23.78 4.09
N PHE A 76 0.50 -22.71 4.04
CA PHE A 76 1.90 -22.77 4.46
C PHE A 76 2.17 -22.15 5.83
N MET A 77 1.29 -21.27 6.34
CA MET A 77 1.49 -20.65 7.66
C MET A 77 1.68 -21.64 8.81
N PRO A 78 1.01 -22.82 8.87
CA PRO A 78 1.31 -23.80 9.92
C PRO A 78 2.79 -24.21 9.95
N GLU A 79 3.35 -24.60 8.80
CA GLU A 79 4.76 -24.97 8.68
C GLU A 79 5.70 -23.78 8.94
N ILE A 80 5.38 -22.60 8.41
CA ILE A 80 6.14 -21.38 8.65
C ILE A 80 6.17 -21.06 10.13
N SER A 81 5.03 -21.16 10.82
CA SER A 81 4.93 -20.87 12.26
C SER A 81 5.82 -21.76 13.11
N GLU A 82 5.90 -23.05 12.80
CA GLU A 82 6.80 -24.00 13.49
C GLU A 82 8.28 -23.63 13.32
N ARG A 83 8.64 -23.06 12.18
CA ARG A 83 10.03 -22.67 11.87
C ARG A 83 10.43 -21.32 12.47
N VAL A 84 9.48 -20.37 12.51
CA VAL A 84 9.80 -18.98 12.91
C VAL A 84 9.64 -18.75 14.42
N LEU A 85 8.76 -19.49 15.09
CA LEU A 85 8.54 -19.30 16.52
C LEU A 85 9.68 -19.92 17.33
N ASN A 86 10.28 -19.11 18.20
CA ASN A 86 11.34 -19.52 19.13
C ASN A 86 10.83 -19.75 20.56
N GLY A 87 9.51 -19.84 20.75
CA GLY A 87 8.85 -20.01 22.04
C GLY A 87 8.54 -18.71 22.79
N SER A 88 8.93 -17.54 22.27
CA SER A 88 8.54 -16.23 22.81
C SER A 88 7.24 -15.73 22.19
N ALA A 89 6.62 -14.73 22.84
CA ALA A 89 5.54 -13.97 22.22
C ALA A 89 6.05 -13.18 20.99
N VAL A 90 5.21 -13.00 20.00
CA VAL A 90 5.60 -12.43 18.71
C VAL A 90 4.83 -11.15 18.39
N ASN A 91 5.55 -10.11 17.97
CA ASN A 91 4.95 -8.94 17.31
C ASN A 91 4.76 -9.25 15.82
N ILE A 92 3.58 -9.07 15.30
CA ILE A 92 3.29 -9.10 13.86
C ILE A 92 3.25 -7.66 13.38
N ILE A 93 4.26 -7.26 12.60
CA ILE A 93 4.35 -5.94 11.98
C ILE A 93 3.86 -6.06 10.54
N ASP A 94 2.70 -5.50 10.24
CA ASP A 94 2.03 -5.62 8.93
C ASP A 94 2.31 -4.37 8.08
N ILE A 95 3.28 -4.48 7.21
CA ILE A 95 3.82 -3.38 6.39
C ILE A 95 2.95 -3.20 5.13
N GLY A 96 2.30 -2.04 5.02
CA GLY A 96 1.27 -1.80 4.01
C GLY A 96 0.04 -2.66 4.30
N CYS A 97 -0.47 -2.58 5.53
CA CYS A 97 -1.49 -3.48 6.06
C CYS A 97 -2.81 -3.48 5.28
N GLY A 98 -3.09 -2.42 4.50
CA GLY A 98 -4.39 -2.25 3.89
C GLY A 98 -5.51 -2.36 4.94
N ASP A 99 -6.57 -3.10 4.64
CA ASP A 99 -7.67 -3.32 5.59
C ASP A 99 -7.44 -4.50 6.56
N GLY A 100 -6.23 -5.06 6.62
CA GLY A 100 -5.82 -6.12 7.55
C GLY A 100 -6.33 -7.53 7.21
N LYS A 101 -7.01 -7.74 6.06
CA LYS A 101 -7.58 -9.06 5.73
C LYS A 101 -6.53 -10.17 5.63
N LYS A 102 -5.38 -9.87 5.06
CA LYS A 102 -4.32 -10.86 4.85
C LYS A 102 -3.65 -11.27 6.15
N ALA A 103 -3.53 -10.33 7.09
CA ALA A 103 -2.98 -10.59 8.42
C ALA A 103 -3.86 -11.50 9.29
N VAL A 104 -5.15 -11.66 8.97
CA VAL A 104 -6.06 -12.55 9.70
C VAL A 104 -5.49 -13.97 9.78
N VAL A 105 -5.02 -14.50 8.65
CA VAL A 105 -4.52 -15.90 8.58
C VAL A 105 -3.30 -16.13 9.48
N PRO A 106 -2.20 -15.35 9.38
CA PRO A 106 -1.08 -15.49 10.29
C PRO A 106 -1.47 -15.33 11.76
N ILE A 107 -2.32 -14.33 12.08
CA ILE A 107 -2.75 -14.08 13.46
C ILE A 107 -3.53 -15.27 14.03
N GLU A 108 -4.48 -15.82 13.28
CA GLU A 108 -5.28 -16.97 13.73
C GLU A 108 -4.44 -18.22 13.95
N ILE A 109 -3.39 -18.44 13.18
CA ILE A 109 -2.51 -19.60 13.31
C ILE A 109 -1.53 -19.39 14.46
N LEU A 110 -0.79 -18.28 14.47
CA LEU A 110 0.21 -17.98 15.49
C LEU A 110 -0.40 -17.86 16.89
N SER A 111 -1.61 -17.28 17.01
CA SER A 111 -2.29 -17.16 18.32
C SER A 111 -2.68 -18.48 18.98
N LYS A 112 -2.64 -19.59 18.26
CA LYS A 112 -2.83 -20.95 18.83
C LYS A 112 -1.55 -21.48 19.49
N MET A 113 -0.41 -20.90 19.14
CA MET A 113 0.92 -21.41 19.53
C MET A 113 1.60 -20.46 20.53
N THR A 114 1.37 -19.17 20.44
CA THR A 114 1.98 -18.16 21.32
C THR A 114 1.10 -16.92 21.45
N LYS A 115 1.49 -15.99 22.35
CA LYS A 115 0.88 -14.66 22.42
C LYS A 115 1.30 -13.82 21.21
N VAL A 116 0.34 -13.11 20.67
CA VAL A 116 0.49 -12.28 19.46
C VAL A 116 0.17 -10.83 19.75
N ARG A 117 0.97 -9.93 19.22
CA ARG A 117 0.69 -8.50 19.19
C ARG A 117 0.72 -8.02 17.74
N TYR A 118 -0.37 -7.48 17.26
CA TYR A 118 -0.51 -6.99 15.89
C TYR A 118 -0.26 -5.48 15.81
N CYS A 119 0.62 -5.09 14.91
CA CYS A 119 0.96 -3.72 14.63
C CYS A 119 0.78 -3.42 13.13
N PRO A 120 -0.36 -2.84 12.71
CA PRO A 120 -0.53 -2.40 11.34
C PRO A 120 0.28 -1.14 11.05
N ILE A 121 0.90 -1.06 9.86
CA ILE A 121 1.56 0.15 9.35
C ILE A 121 1.05 0.41 7.93
N ASP A 122 0.56 1.60 7.69
CA ASP A 122 0.12 2.06 6.37
C ASP A 122 0.17 3.58 6.31
N ILE A 123 0.31 4.14 5.11
CA ILE A 123 0.24 5.58 4.90
C ILE A 123 -1.19 6.12 5.04
N SER A 124 -2.19 5.27 4.85
CA SER A 124 -3.60 5.60 4.92
C SER A 124 -4.17 5.41 6.31
N SER A 125 -4.59 6.50 6.96
CA SER A 125 -5.30 6.43 8.24
C SER A 125 -6.60 5.61 8.16
N TYR A 126 -7.26 5.63 7.03
CA TYR A 126 -8.46 4.83 6.79
C TYR A 126 -8.12 3.33 6.80
N MET A 127 -7.07 2.91 6.09
CA MET A 127 -6.63 1.51 6.06
C MET A 127 -6.22 1.02 7.45
N VAL A 128 -5.39 1.77 8.16
CA VAL A 128 -4.98 1.44 9.54
C VAL A 128 -6.19 1.27 10.45
N THR A 129 -7.17 2.17 10.37
CA THR A 129 -8.39 2.10 11.18
C THR A 129 -9.20 0.83 10.88
N GLU A 130 -9.35 0.48 9.59
CA GLU A 130 -10.05 -0.73 9.18
C GLU A 130 -9.31 -2.01 9.60
N ALA A 131 -7.98 -2.03 9.49
CA ALA A 131 -7.15 -3.14 9.96
C ALA A 131 -7.28 -3.35 11.47
N ILE A 132 -7.14 -2.28 12.27
CA ILE A 132 -7.32 -2.32 13.73
C ILE A 132 -8.73 -2.84 14.07
N ARG A 133 -9.77 -2.28 13.44
CA ARG A 133 -11.16 -2.68 13.69
C ARG A 133 -11.41 -4.16 13.38
N LYS A 134 -10.82 -4.66 12.30
CA LYS A 134 -10.98 -6.05 11.87
C LYS A 134 -10.25 -7.00 12.78
N ILE A 135 -8.97 -6.75 13.07
CA ILE A 135 -8.14 -7.65 13.88
C ILE A 135 -8.60 -7.64 15.35
N SER A 136 -8.99 -6.49 15.90
CA SER A 136 -9.53 -6.44 17.28
C SER A 136 -10.76 -7.32 17.48
N LYS A 137 -11.60 -7.52 16.45
CA LYS A 137 -12.77 -8.40 16.50
C LYS A 137 -12.42 -9.88 16.62
N LEU A 138 -11.21 -10.29 16.24
CA LEU A 138 -10.77 -11.67 16.35
C LEU A 138 -10.54 -12.10 17.81
N ASN A 139 -10.27 -11.15 18.71
CA ASN A 139 -9.88 -11.42 20.10
C ASN A 139 -8.72 -12.44 20.23
N LYS A 140 -7.71 -12.34 19.36
CA LYS A 140 -6.61 -13.31 19.25
C LYS A 140 -5.25 -12.77 19.70
N GLY A 141 -5.21 -11.57 20.27
CA GLY A 141 -3.98 -10.96 20.75
C GLY A 141 -4.15 -9.47 21.00
N GLU A 142 -3.05 -8.82 21.31
CA GLU A 142 -3.00 -7.36 21.46
C GLU A 142 -3.02 -6.68 20.09
N VAL A 143 -3.65 -5.51 20.00
CA VAL A 143 -3.64 -4.68 18.79
C VAL A 143 -3.08 -3.31 19.13
N VAL A 144 -2.00 -2.96 18.46
CA VAL A 144 -1.30 -1.68 18.67
C VAL A 144 -2.05 -0.57 17.91
N ASN A 145 -2.39 0.50 18.63
CA ASN A 145 -3.10 1.65 18.07
C ASN A 145 -2.43 2.95 18.52
N PHE A 146 -1.42 3.38 17.78
CA PHE A 146 -0.69 4.62 17.98
C PHE A 146 -0.66 5.48 16.71
N ARG A 147 -0.36 6.77 16.86
CA ARG A 147 -0.28 7.68 15.70
C ARG A 147 0.74 7.27 14.64
N TRP A 148 1.83 6.64 15.05
CA TRP A 148 2.88 6.17 14.16
C TRP A 148 2.52 4.90 13.35
N ASN A 149 1.36 4.27 13.61
CA ASN A 149 0.82 3.28 12.69
C ASN A 149 0.52 3.88 11.30
N ILE A 150 0.31 5.21 11.25
CA ILE A 150 0.09 5.95 10.02
C ILE A 150 1.42 6.56 9.61
N SER A 151 2.24 5.81 8.89
CA SER A 151 3.55 6.25 8.44
C SER A 151 3.95 5.58 7.13
N ASP A 152 4.94 6.19 6.46
CA ASP A 152 5.76 5.51 5.48
C ASP A 152 6.75 4.56 6.17
N PHE A 153 7.59 3.90 5.40
CA PHE A 153 8.48 2.86 5.92
C PHE A 153 9.80 3.42 6.49
N ASP A 154 10.06 4.73 6.35
CA ASP A 154 11.26 5.38 6.87
C ASP A 154 11.41 5.27 8.41
N ASN A 155 10.33 4.95 9.11
CA ASN A 155 10.32 4.83 10.57
C ASN A 155 10.24 3.37 11.07
N LEU A 156 10.40 2.40 10.19
CA LEU A 156 10.16 0.98 10.49
C LEU A 156 11.12 0.44 11.56
N GLU A 157 12.39 0.85 11.54
CA GLU A 157 13.40 0.49 12.54
C GLU A 157 12.99 0.91 13.96
N ASN A 158 12.53 2.17 14.11
CA ASN A 158 12.06 2.68 15.41
C ASN A 158 10.82 1.91 15.88
N VAL A 159 9.87 1.65 15.00
CA VAL A 159 8.66 0.89 15.32
C VAL A 159 9.02 -0.52 15.78
N SER A 160 9.88 -1.20 15.04
CA SER A 160 10.38 -2.53 15.36
C SER A 160 11.04 -2.57 16.74
N SER A 161 11.89 -1.59 17.04
CA SER A 161 12.59 -1.46 18.34
C SER A 161 11.62 -1.19 19.49
N LEU A 162 10.63 -0.31 19.29
CA LEU A 162 9.66 0.07 20.33
C LEU A 162 8.71 -1.08 20.68
N LEU A 163 8.43 -1.98 19.75
CA LEU A 163 7.57 -3.13 19.99
C LEU A 163 8.24 -4.24 20.80
N ARG A 164 9.57 -4.25 20.88
CA ARG A 164 10.31 -5.25 21.65
C ARG A 164 10.25 -4.92 23.14
N ASP A 165 9.85 -5.89 23.91
CA ASP A 165 9.87 -5.82 25.36
C ASP A 165 10.30 -7.17 25.98
N LYS A 166 10.11 -7.33 27.29
CA LYS A 166 10.50 -8.56 27.99
C LYS A 166 9.71 -9.79 27.53
N GLU A 167 8.47 -9.62 27.10
CA GLU A 167 7.58 -10.66 26.66
C GLU A 167 7.61 -10.86 25.14
N PHE A 168 7.48 -9.74 24.39
CA PHE A 168 7.46 -9.74 22.93
C PHE A 168 8.84 -9.40 22.37
N ARG A 169 9.71 -10.38 22.28
CA ARG A 169 11.10 -10.18 21.84
C ARG A 169 11.28 -10.29 20.33
N GLN A 170 10.44 -11.07 19.69
CA GLN A 170 10.53 -11.43 18.29
C GLN A 170 9.56 -10.58 17.46
N ASN A 171 10.02 -10.09 16.30
CA ASN A 171 9.17 -9.49 15.30
C ASN A 171 9.02 -10.42 14.09
N PHE A 172 7.79 -10.57 13.64
CA PHE A 172 7.44 -11.22 12.39
C PHE A 172 6.83 -10.18 11.46
N LEU A 173 7.61 -9.79 10.47
CA LEU A 173 7.23 -8.76 9.51
C LEU A 173 6.41 -9.39 8.39
N LEU A 174 5.25 -8.84 8.10
CA LEU A 174 4.43 -9.18 6.94
C LEU A 174 4.56 -8.06 5.91
N PHE A 175 4.95 -8.40 4.69
CA PHE A 175 4.99 -7.47 3.57
C PHE A 175 4.27 -8.11 2.39
N LEU A 176 2.94 -8.06 2.43
CA LEU A 176 2.03 -8.83 1.59
C LEU A 176 1.41 -7.98 0.47
N GLY A 177 0.69 -8.61 -0.44
CA GLY A 177 -0.08 -7.94 -1.48
C GLY A 177 0.74 -7.33 -2.60
N SER A 178 1.98 -7.79 -2.79
CA SER A 178 2.93 -7.19 -3.74
C SER A 178 3.21 -5.70 -3.49
N THR A 179 2.95 -5.21 -2.28
CA THR A 179 3.18 -3.79 -1.91
C THR A 179 4.62 -3.36 -2.18
N VAL A 180 5.59 -4.26 -2.00
CA VAL A 180 7.00 -4.03 -2.33
C VAL A 180 7.23 -3.59 -3.77
N SER A 181 6.38 -4.00 -4.70
CA SER A 181 6.50 -3.66 -6.13
C SER A 181 6.22 -2.19 -6.44
N ASN A 182 5.64 -1.45 -5.50
CA ASN A 182 5.36 -0.01 -5.65
C ASN A 182 6.57 0.87 -5.35
N PHE A 183 7.67 0.29 -4.85
CA PHE A 183 8.86 1.00 -4.39
C PHE A 183 10.09 0.65 -5.23
N GLU A 184 11.16 1.39 -5.04
CA GLU A 184 12.48 0.95 -5.43
C GLU A 184 12.92 -0.16 -4.47
N ILE A 185 12.96 -1.40 -4.98
CA ILE A 185 13.06 -2.62 -4.17
C ILE A 185 14.30 -2.59 -3.24
N HIS A 186 15.43 -2.09 -3.73
CA HIS A 186 16.66 -2.02 -2.92
C HIS A 186 16.50 -1.08 -1.72
N GLU A 187 15.85 0.07 -1.91
CA GLU A 187 15.64 1.06 -0.85
C GLU A 187 14.70 0.51 0.22
N VAL A 188 13.51 0.07 -0.17
CA VAL A 188 12.53 -0.44 0.80
C VAL A 188 13.00 -1.71 1.51
N MET A 189 13.72 -2.59 0.81
CA MET A 189 14.27 -3.80 1.45
C MET A 189 15.42 -3.47 2.40
N TYR A 190 16.17 -2.42 2.17
CA TYR A 190 17.16 -1.91 3.12
C TYR A 190 16.48 -1.49 4.43
N GLU A 191 15.43 -0.67 4.36
CA GLU A 191 14.65 -0.25 5.55
C GLU A 191 14.06 -1.43 6.31
N VAL A 192 13.52 -2.42 5.58
CA VAL A 192 12.98 -3.64 6.20
C VAL A 192 14.07 -4.44 6.92
N VAL A 193 15.24 -4.59 6.30
CA VAL A 193 16.37 -5.37 6.88
C VAL A 193 16.95 -4.66 8.11
N GLU A 194 17.10 -3.33 8.07
CA GLU A 194 17.56 -2.54 9.23
C GLU A 194 16.58 -2.62 10.41
N ALA A 195 15.28 -2.76 10.14
CA ALA A 195 14.27 -2.95 11.16
C ALA A 195 14.30 -4.34 11.84
N MET A 196 15.04 -5.31 11.27
CA MET A 196 15.08 -6.69 11.74
C MET A 196 16.31 -6.99 12.62
N SER A 197 16.11 -7.74 13.69
CA SER A 197 17.20 -8.35 14.46
C SER A 197 17.65 -9.66 13.82
N ARG A 198 18.92 -9.75 13.48
CA ARG A 198 19.50 -10.94 12.84
C ARG A 198 19.32 -12.17 13.71
N GLY A 199 18.78 -13.25 13.10
CA GLY A 199 18.61 -14.55 13.75
C GLY A 199 17.41 -14.65 14.69
N GLU A 200 16.68 -13.52 14.92
CA GLU A 200 15.50 -13.52 15.79
C GLU A 200 14.21 -13.22 15.03
N ASP A 201 14.31 -12.36 14.01
CA ASP A 201 13.15 -11.87 13.24
C ASP A 201 13.03 -12.55 11.89
N TYR A 202 11.82 -12.57 11.39
CA TYR A 202 11.48 -13.13 10.09
C TYR A 202 10.63 -12.16 9.29
N LEU A 203 10.84 -12.18 7.97
CA LEU A 203 10.03 -11.48 6.99
C LEU A 203 9.26 -12.48 6.14
N LEU A 204 7.96 -12.29 6.05
CA LEU A 204 7.10 -12.96 5.09
C LEU A 204 6.76 -11.97 3.96
N LEU A 205 7.35 -12.21 2.81
CA LEU A 205 7.20 -11.35 1.63
C LEU A 205 6.23 -12.00 0.64
N GLY A 206 5.15 -11.30 0.31
CA GLY A 206 4.18 -11.68 -0.72
C GLY A 206 4.42 -10.92 -2.02
N VAL A 207 4.80 -11.63 -3.09
CA VAL A 207 4.99 -11.05 -4.43
C VAL A 207 4.27 -11.86 -5.49
N ALA A 208 3.59 -11.16 -6.39
CA ALA A 208 3.00 -11.77 -7.56
C ALA A 208 4.06 -11.96 -8.65
N LEU A 209 4.31 -13.20 -9.02
CA LEU A 209 5.14 -13.52 -10.17
C LEU A 209 4.25 -13.70 -11.41
N SER A 210 4.65 -13.11 -12.52
CA SER A 210 3.91 -13.24 -13.77
C SER A 210 4.83 -13.72 -14.90
N ASN A 211 4.37 -14.75 -15.60
CA ASN A 211 4.95 -15.24 -16.86
C ASN A 211 4.16 -14.75 -18.09
N LYS A 212 3.22 -13.81 -17.90
CA LYS A 212 2.41 -13.24 -18.97
C LYS A 212 3.27 -12.39 -19.89
N LYS A 213 2.90 -12.36 -21.20
CA LYS A 213 3.52 -11.46 -22.17
C LYS A 213 3.20 -9.99 -21.81
N ALA A 214 4.06 -9.08 -22.23
CA ALA A 214 3.88 -7.63 -22.01
C ALA A 214 2.50 -7.13 -22.47
N SER A 215 2.00 -7.60 -23.62
CA SER A 215 0.68 -7.22 -24.13
C SER A 215 -0.48 -7.67 -23.23
N GLU A 216 -0.37 -8.82 -22.60
CA GLU A 216 -1.37 -9.33 -21.65
C GLU A 216 -1.34 -8.56 -20.34
N LEU A 217 -0.13 -8.22 -19.88
CA LEU A 217 0.05 -7.37 -18.70
C LEU A 217 -0.54 -5.98 -18.93
N ILE A 218 -0.21 -5.32 -20.03
CA ILE A 218 -0.79 -4.02 -20.41
C ILE A 218 -2.33 -4.09 -20.39
N LYS A 219 -2.90 -5.13 -21.01
CA LYS A 219 -4.35 -5.31 -21.06
C LYS A 219 -4.96 -5.50 -19.66
N SER A 220 -4.28 -6.19 -18.75
CA SER A 220 -4.79 -6.42 -17.39
C SER A 220 -4.85 -5.16 -16.54
N TYR A 221 -4.00 -4.15 -16.81
CA TYR A 221 -4.02 -2.85 -16.14
C TYR A 221 -4.91 -1.82 -16.83
N LYS A 222 -5.14 -1.95 -18.14
CA LYS A 222 -5.99 -1.01 -18.90
C LYS A 222 -7.48 -1.33 -18.72
N THR A 223 -7.97 -1.18 -17.49
CA THR A 223 -9.36 -1.45 -17.12
C THR A 223 -10.04 -0.20 -16.58
N LYS A 224 -11.38 -0.16 -16.65
CA LYS A 224 -12.16 0.93 -16.05
C LYS A 224 -11.90 1.07 -14.54
N LEU A 225 -11.80 -0.02 -13.80
CA LEU A 225 -11.56 0.00 -12.36
C LEU A 225 -10.19 0.57 -12.01
N THR A 226 -9.16 0.22 -12.79
CA THR A 226 -7.83 0.81 -12.65
C THR A 226 -7.87 2.31 -12.92
N ASP A 227 -8.56 2.73 -13.98
CA ASP A 227 -8.73 4.16 -14.31
C ASP A 227 -9.53 4.90 -13.23
N ASP A 228 -10.61 4.31 -12.72
CA ASP A 228 -11.42 4.92 -11.66
C ASP A 228 -10.59 5.13 -10.37
N PHE A 229 -9.72 4.19 -10.01
CA PHE A 229 -8.82 4.34 -8.86
C PHE A 229 -7.70 5.35 -9.11
N LEU A 230 -6.91 5.13 -10.15
CA LEU A 230 -5.70 5.91 -10.37
C LEU A 230 -5.96 7.37 -10.79
N SER A 231 -7.08 7.66 -11.47
CA SER A 231 -7.43 9.03 -11.84
C SER A 231 -7.82 9.92 -10.66
N LEU A 232 -8.14 9.35 -9.49
CA LEU A 232 -8.56 10.14 -8.32
C LEU A 232 -7.57 11.22 -7.91
N ILE A 233 -6.26 10.99 -8.07
CA ILE A 233 -5.25 12.03 -7.82
C ILE A 233 -5.53 13.26 -8.67
N LEU A 234 -5.75 13.08 -9.96
CA LEU A 234 -5.98 14.18 -10.89
C LEU A 234 -7.36 14.83 -10.70
N LEU A 235 -8.38 14.03 -10.40
CA LEU A 235 -9.72 14.55 -10.09
C LEU A 235 -9.70 15.41 -8.83
N GLN A 236 -8.94 15.03 -7.81
CA GLN A 236 -8.74 15.81 -6.58
C GLN A 236 -7.87 17.08 -6.81
N LEU A 237 -7.19 17.18 -7.95
CA LEU A 237 -6.55 18.39 -8.46
C LEU A 237 -7.46 19.17 -9.42
N CYS A 238 -8.76 18.90 -9.38
CA CYS A 238 -9.78 19.56 -10.22
C CYS A 238 -9.65 19.33 -11.72
N PHE A 239 -8.92 18.32 -12.18
CA PHE A 239 -9.02 17.86 -13.56
C PHE A 239 -10.34 17.13 -13.77
N LYS A 240 -10.90 17.25 -14.97
CA LYS A 240 -12.08 16.48 -15.38
C LYS A 240 -11.65 15.23 -16.13
N LYS A 241 -12.51 14.20 -16.16
CA LYS A 241 -12.21 12.95 -16.89
C LYS A 241 -11.93 13.15 -18.38
N ASP A 242 -12.58 14.12 -19.02
CA ASP A 242 -12.36 14.46 -20.44
C ASP A 242 -11.08 15.26 -20.69
N GLU A 243 -10.43 15.78 -19.64
CA GLU A 243 -9.16 16.52 -19.71
C GLU A 243 -7.92 15.61 -19.51
N ILE A 244 -8.14 14.33 -19.16
CA ILE A 244 -7.07 13.36 -18.90
C ILE A 244 -7.28 12.08 -19.70
N GLU A 245 -6.20 11.40 -20.05
CA GLU A 245 -6.26 10.12 -20.77
C GLU A 245 -5.27 9.12 -20.16
N MET A 246 -5.79 7.96 -19.75
CA MET A 246 -4.97 6.89 -19.19
C MET A 246 -4.24 6.12 -20.28
N GLY A 247 -2.92 6.01 -20.15
CA GLY A 247 -2.09 5.10 -20.91
C GLY A 247 -1.45 4.04 -20.03
N VAL A 248 -1.12 2.89 -20.62
CA VAL A 248 -0.38 1.81 -19.97
C VAL A 248 0.70 1.34 -20.90
N ARG A 249 1.93 1.24 -20.42
CA ARG A 249 3.07 0.71 -21.18
C ARG A 249 3.88 -0.29 -20.37
N TYR A 250 4.65 -1.10 -21.07
CA TYR A 250 5.62 -2.00 -20.47
C TYR A 250 7.00 -1.55 -20.90
N GLU A 251 7.78 -1.07 -19.96
CA GLU A 251 9.11 -0.52 -20.22
C GLU A 251 10.04 -0.92 -19.07
N ASN A 252 11.29 -1.23 -19.37
CA ASN A 252 12.30 -1.61 -18.38
C ASN A 252 11.83 -2.71 -17.39
N SER A 253 11.12 -3.73 -17.91
CA SER A 253 10.55 -4.82 -17.12
C SER A 253 9.49 -4.38 -16.07
N ARG A 254 8.90 -3.20 -16.24
CA ARG A 254 7.85 -2.65 -15.37
C ARG A 254 6.60 -2.32 -16.18
N ILE A 255 5.45 -2.43 -15.54
CA ILE A 255 4.21 -1.83 -16.04
C ILE A 255 4.15 -0.40 -15.51
N GLU A 256 4.02 0.53 -16.42
CA GLU A 256 3.80 1.94 -16.08
C GLU A 256 2.40 2.34 -16.50
N VAL A 257 1.63 2.87 -15.57
CA VAL A 257 0.36 3.54 -15.83
C VAL A 257 0.62 5.04 -15.78
N TYR A 258 0.22 5.76 -16.80
CA TYR A 258 0.40 7.21 -16.88
C TYR A 258 -0.88 7.90 -17.34
N TYR A 259 -0.96 9.20 -17.09
CA TYR A 259 -2.01 10.05 -17.58
C TYR A 259 -1.43 11.19 -18.43
N GLU A 260 -1.97 11.35 -19.63
CA GLU A 260 -1.76 12.53 -20.45
C GLU A 260 -2.77 13.60 -20.09
N ILE A 261 -2.28 14.80 -19.79
CA ILE A 261 -3.12 15.96 -19.50
C ILE A 261 -3.33 16.73 -20.80
N LYS A 262 -4.58 16.81 -21.26
CA LYS A 262 -4.95 17.42 -22.56
C LYS A 262 -5.08 18.94 -22.50
N LYS A 263 -5.17 19.51 -21.29
CA LYS A 263 -5.32 20.96 -21.09
C LYS A 263 -4.47 21.43 -19.92
N ASP A 264 -3.71 22.49 -20.15
CA ASP A 264 -3.01 23.17 -19.07
C ASP A 264 -4.00 23.76 -18.06
N LYS A 265 -3.67 23.62 -16.78
CA LYS A 265 -4.39 24.28 -15.69
C LYS A 265 -3.44 25.15 -14.88
N ASN A 266 -3.91 26.35 -14.60
CA ASN A 266 -3.23 27.25 -13.67
C ASN A 266 -3.87 27.09 -12.29
N PHE A 267 -3.06 26.76 -11.32
CA PHE A 267 -3.45 26.70 -9.91
C PHE A 267 -2.91 27.96 -9.23
N SER A 268 -3.79 28.70 -8.57
CA SER A 268 -3.39 29.77 -7.65
C SER A 268 -3.46 29.25 -6.24
N LEU A 269 -2.37 29.39 -5.51
CA LEU A 269 -2.28 29.14 -4.07
C LEU A 269 -2.95 30.29 -3.30
#